data_67170601bd60e747b874aa92d5ade22f
#
_entry.id   67170601bd60e747b874aa92d5ade22f
#
_cell.length_a   1.000
_cell.length_b   1.000
_cell.length_c   1.000
_cell.angle_alpha   90.00
_cell.angle_beta   90.00
_cell.angle_gamma   90.00
#
_symmetry.space_group_name_H-M   'P 1'
#
loop_
_entity.id
_entity.type
_entity.pdbx_description
1 polymer ?
#
loop_
_entity_poly.entity_id
_entity_poly.type
_entity_poly.pdbx_seq_one_letter_code
_entity_poly.pdbx_strand_id
1 'polypeptide(L)'
;MKPIEKWHEIVESGGSEKLSDLIDNDCVFFSPVVFSPQEGKELTIKYLSAAALVFGDESFKYTKEIVNENNACLEFELELDGIKINGVDLISWNEKNKINEFKVLIRPLKGV
;
A
#
# COMPACT_ATOMS: atom_id res chain seq x y z
N MET A 1 -13.94 12.74 -0.38
CA MET A 1 -13.58 11.29 -0.23
C MET A 1 -12.31 11.16 0.59
N LYS A 2 -12.34 10.30 1.59
CA LYS A 2 -11.18 10.08 2.45
C LYS A 2 -10.08 9.32 1.72
N PRO A 3 -8.81 9.50 2.13
CA PRO A 3 -7.69 8.82 1.46
C PRO A 3 -7.84 7.30 1.35
N ILE A 4 -8.37 6.63 2.36
CA ILE A 4 -8.53 5.18 2.31
C ILE A 4 -9.59 4.77 1.29
N GLU A 5 -10.66 5.55 1.13
CA GLU A 5 -11.65 5.29 0.11
C GLU A 5 -11.04 5.42 -1.29
N LYS A 6 -10.21 6.44 -1.50
CA LYS A 6 -9.50 6.62 -2.77
C LYS A 6 -8.52 5.49 -3.02
N TRP A 7 -7.83 5.06 -1.97
CA TRP A 7 -6.89 3.95 -2.07
C TRP A 7 -7.61 2.66 -2.51
N HIS A 8 -8.76 2.36 -1.91
CA HIS A 8 -9.54 1.20 -2.31
C HIS A 8 -9.98 1.27 -3.78
N GLU A 9 -10.39 2.43 -4.25
CA GLU A 9 -10.77 2.60 -5.65
C GLU A 9 -9.59 2.28 -6.57
N ILE A 10 -8.40 2.75 -6.22
CA ILE A 10 -7.19 2.52 -7.01
C ILE A 10 -6.85 1.04 -7.05
N VAL A 11 -6.91 0.36 -5.90
CA VAL A 11 -6.62 -1.07 -5.81
C VAL A 11 -7.62 -1.88 -6.66
N GLU A 12 -8.90 -1.54 -6.58
CA GLU A 12 -9.93 -2.25 -7.31
C GLU A 12 -9.88 -2.01 -8.81
N SER A 13 -9.60 -0.78 -9.23
CA SER A 13 -9.64 -0.40 -10.65
C SER A 13 -8.30 -0.54 -11.36
N GLY A 14 -7.21 -0.68 -10.62
CA GLY A 14 -5.88 -0.71 -11.20
C GLY A 14 -5.40 0.65 -11.72
N GLY A 15 -6.06 1.73 -11.28
CA GLY A 15 -5.77 3.08 -11.78
C GLY A 15 -4.57 3.73 -11.12
N SER A 16 -3.38 3.22 -11.39
CA SER A 16 -2.15 3.74 -10.78
C SER A 16 -1.88 5.20 -11.10
N GLU A 17 -2.42 5.72 -12.19
CA GLU A 17 -2.30 7.13 -12.54
C GLU A 17 -2.96 8.05 -11.50
N LYS A 18 -3.91 7.52 -10.73
CA LYS A 18 -4.58 8.29 -9.68
C LYS A 18 -3.73 8.41 -8.42
N LEU A 19 -2.68 7.61 -8.30
CA LEU A 19 -1.78 7.67 -7.15
C LEU A 19 -1.14 9.05 -7.02
N SER A 20 -0.83 9.69 -8.14
CA SER A 20 -0.19 10.99 -8.11
C SER A 20 -0.99 12.04 -7.34
N ASP A 21 -2.31 11.96 -7.40
CA ASP A 21 -3.18 12.90 -6.69
C ASP A 21 -3.34 12.54 -5.21
N LEU A 22 -3.12 11.28 -4.87
CA LEU A 22 -3.33 10.79 -3.50
C LEU A 22 -2.08 10.87 -2.64
N ILE A 23 -0.90 10.75 -3.25
CA ILE A 23 0.38 10.69 -2.52
C ILE A 23 0.96 12.07 -2.31
N ASP A 24 1.35 12.37 -1.07
CA ASP A 24 2.01 13.64 -0.74
C ASP A 24 3.42 13.68 -1.35
N ASN A 25 3.88 14.89 -1.70
CA ASN A 25 5.23 15.06 -2.25
C ASN A 25 6.32 14.55 -1.31
N ASP A 26 6.11 14.64 -0.02
CA ASP A 26 7.06 14.22 1.01
C ASP A 26 6.77 12.84 1.57
N CYS A 27 5.95 12.05 0.88
CA CYS A 27 5.59 10.71 1.34
C CYS A 27 6.84 9.82 1.47
N VAL A 28 6.85 9.00 2.53
CA VAL A 28 7.92 8.03 2.75
C VAL A 28 7.31 6.63 2.65
N PHE A 29 7.97 5.78 1.87
CA PHE A 29 7.55 4.39 1.68
C PHE A 29 8.52 3.45 2.40
N PHE A 30 7.97 2.50 3.16
CA PHE A 30 8.76 1.47 3.84
C PHE A 30 8.43 0.13 3.21
N SER A 31 9.41 -0.39 2.45
CA SER A 31 9.28 -1.67 1.75
C SER A 31 9.52 -2.85 2.69
N PRO A 32 8.88 -3.99 2.48
CA PRO A 32 9.21 -5.20 3.26
C PRO A 32 10.54 -5.83 2.84
N VAL A 33 11.15 -5.37 1.76
CA VAL A 33 12.37 -5.96 1.21
C VAL A 33 13.61 -5.15 1.58
N VAL A 34 13.51 -3.82 1.62
CA VAL A 34 14.63 -2.92 1.90
C VAL A 34 14.33 -2.16 3.18
N PHE A 35 15.21 -2.27 4.17
CA PHE A 35 14.96 -1.62 5.46
C PHE A 35 15.02 -0.10 5.38
N SER A 36 15.91 0.46 4.56
CA SER A 36 16.02 1.92 4.43
C SER A 36 14.76 2.53 3.82
N PRO A 37 14.24 3.63 4.39
CA PRO A 37 13.05 4.28 3.85
C PRO A 37 13.27 4.78 2.42
N GLN A 38 12.23 4.73 1.62
CA GLN A 38 12.24 5.29 0.26
C GLN A 38 11.51 6.62 0.32
N GLU A 39 12.26 7.72 0.16
CA GLU A 39 11.71 9.04 0.38
C GLU A 39 11.22 9.70 -0.91
N GLY A 40 10.05 10.31 -0.83
CA GLY A 40 9.48 11.10 -1.91
C GLY A 40 8.37 10.41 -2.67
N LYS A 41 7.56 11.24 -3.30
CA LYS A 41 6.38 10.81 -4.05
C LYS A 41 6.72 9.89 -5.22
N GLU A 42 7.77 10.23 -5.98
CA GLU A 42 8.15 9.43 -7.14
C GLU A 42 8.53 8.00 -6.77
N LEU A 43 9.37 7.85 -5.74
CA LEU A 43 9.78 6.53 -5.29
C LEU A 43 8.60 5.76 -4.71
N THR A 44 7.74 6.43 -3.94
CA THR A 44 6.57 5.80 -3.37
C THR A 44 5.67 5.24 -4.47
N ILE A 45 5.37 6.03 -5.49
CA ILE A 45 4.52 5.60 -6.60
C ILE A 45 5.18 4.44 -7.36
N LYS A 46 6.49 4.51 -7.56
CA LYS A 46 7.23 3.45 -8.24
C LYS A 46 7.11 2.11 -7.51
N TYR A 47 7.30 2.12 -6.18
CA TYR A 47 7.20 0.90 -5.38
C TYR A 47 5.78 0.36 -5.31
N LEU A 48 4.79 1.24 -5.16
CA LEU A 48 3.39 0.82 -5.11
C LEU A 48 2.94 0.25 -6.46
N SER A 49 3.39 0.85 -7.56
CA SER A 49 3.06 0.35 -8.90
C SER A 49 3.70 -1.01 -9.15
N ALA A 50 4.96 -1.19 -8.71
CA ALA A 50 5.63 -2.48 -8.83
C ALA A 50 4.93 -3.55 -8.00
N ALA A 51 4.51 -3.19 -6.79
CA ALA A 51 3.78 -4.13 -5.92
C ALA A 51 2.46 -4.55 -6.55
N ALA A 52 1.77 -3.63 -7.22
CA ALA A 52 0.52 -3.94 -7.90
C ALA A 52 0.71 -4.98 -9.01
N LEU A 53 1.85 -4.93 -9.71
CA LEU A 53 2.15 -5.91 -10.75
C LEU A 53 2.43 -7.30 -10.18
N VAL A 54 2.99 -7.38 -8.98
CA VAL A 54 3.36 -8.65 -8.35
C VAL A 54 2.20 -9.24 -7.56
N PHE A 55 1.49 -8.41 -6.80
CA PHE A 55 0.47 -8.86 -5.85
C PHE A 55 -0.97 -8.61 -6.29
N GLY A 56 -1.18 -7.86 -7.35
CA GLY A 56 -2.52 -7.45 -7.77
C GLY A 56 -3.26 -8.48 -8.60
N ASP A 57 -3.33 -9.72 -8.13
CA ASP A 57 -4.07 -10.76 -8.84
C ASP A 57 -5.41 -11.06 -8.15
N GLU A 58 -6.14 -12.03 -8.68
CA GLU A 58 -7.47 -12.40 -8.20
C GLU A 58 -7.49 -12.88 -6.74
N SER A 59 -6.37 -13.40 -6.25
CA SER A 59 -6.31 -13.92 -4.89
C SER A 59 -6.12 -12.83 -3.84
N PHE A 60 -5.67 -11.64 -4.26
CA PHE A 60 -5.46 -10.55 -3.31
C PHE A 60 -6.79 -10.05 -2.74
N LYS A 61 -6.85 -9.94 -1.42
CA LYS A 61 -8.01 -9.36 -0.75
C LYS A 61 -7.62 -8.76 0.59
N TYR A 62 -8.28 -7.68 0.95
CA TYR A 62 -8.19 -7.14 2.29
C TYR A 62 -9.13 -7.90 3.20
N THR A 63 -8.64 -8.35 4.35
CA THR A 63 -9.40 -9.19 5.29
C THR A 63 -9.79 -8.45 6.56
N LYS A 64 -9.09 -7.37 6.89
CA LYS A 64 -9.36 -6.61 8.09
C LYS A 64 -8.91 -5.17 7.91
N GLU A 65 -9.70 -4.23 8.41
CA GLU A 65 -9.36 -2.81 8.35
C GLU A 65 -9.59 -2.14 9.68
N ILE A 66 -8.61 -1.37 10.11
CA ILE A 66 -8.71 -0.54 11.31
C ILE A 66 -8.34 0.87 10.85
N VAL A 67 -9.28 1.81 10.96
CA VAL A 67 -9.12 3.16 10.44
C VAL A 67 -9.47 4.17 11.54
N ASN A 68 -8.61 5.20 11.69
CA ASN A 68 -8.93 6.34 12.54
C ASN A 68 -8.81 7.63 11.72
N GLU A 69 -8.69 8.78 12.37
CA GLU A 69 -8.71 10.08 11.69
C GLU A 69 -7.61 10.26 10.65
N ASN A 70 -6.42 9.73 10.91
CA ASN A 70 -5.26 9.97 10.06
C ASN A 70 -4.37 8.74 9.82
N ASN A 71 -4.85 7.56 10.20
CA ASN A 71 -4.10 6.30 10.04
C ASN A 71 -5.03 5.16 9.68
N ALA A 72 -4.50 4.18 8.96
CA ALA A 72 -5.20 2.95 8.67
C ALA A 72 -4.25 1.76 8.73
N CYS A 73 -4.77 0.63 9.17
CA CYS A 73 -4.07 -0.65 9.11
C CYS A 73 -4.96 -1.58 8.31
N LEU A 74 -4.51 -1.98 7.13
CA LEU A 74 -5.28 -2.83 6.22
C LEU A 74 -4.57 -4.17 6.09
N GLU A 75 -5.14 -5.20 6.68
CA GLU A 75 -4.58 -6.54 6.58
C GLU A 75 -5.03 -7.18 5.27
N PHE A 76 -4.11 -7.87 4.58
CA PHE A 76 -4.42 -8.52 3.31
C PHE A 76 -3.88 -9.93 3.26
N GLU A 77 -4.42 -10.72 2.33
CA GLU A 77 -3.97 -12.07 2.04
C GLU A 77 -3.97 -12.28 0.54
N LEU A 78 -3.05 -13.10 0.07
CA LEU A 78 -3.00 -13.55 -1.32
C LEU A 78 -2.21 -14.84 -1.40
N GLU A 79 -2.26 -15.47 -2.59
CA GLU A 79 -1.44 -16.65 -2.85
C GLU A 79 -0.65 -16.37 -4.13
N LEU A 80 0.66 -16.60 -4.07
CA LEU A 80 1.56 -16.35 -5.19
C LEU A 80 2.47 -17.57 -5.35
N ASP A 81 2.39 -18.22 -6.52
CA ASP A 81 3.18 -19.41 -6.83
C ASP A 81 3.04 -20.49 -5.75
N GLY A 82 1.83 -20.69 -5.25
CA GLY A 82 1.54 -21.70 -4.23
C GLY A 82 1.91 -21.31 -2.81
N ILE A 83 2.42 -20.11 -2.62
CA ILE A 83 2.80 -19.59 -1.31
C ILE A 83 1.71 -18.66 -0.80
N LYS A 84 1.19 -18.96 0.38
CA LYS A 84 0.22 -18.07 1.00
C LYS A 84 0.95 -16.91 1.67
N ILE A 85 0.50 -15.70 1.37
CA ILE A 85 1.12 -14.47 1.86
C ILE A 85 0.09 -13.70 2.67
N ASN A 86 0.53 -13.18 3.81
CA ASN A 86 -0.30 -12.34 4.66
C ASN A 86 0.50 -11.10 5.02
N GLY A 87 -0.12 -9.94 4.98
CA GLY A 87 0.58 -8.72 5.30
C GLY A 87 -0.35 -7.64 5.77
N VAL A 88 0.23 -6.48 6.06
CA VAL A 88 -0.52 -5.29 6.43
C VAL A 88 0.07 -4.09 5.71
N ASP A 89 -0.83 -3.19 5.29
CA ASP A 89 -0.48 -1.86 4.81
C ASP A 89 -0.77 -0.91 5.96
N LEU A 90 0.26 -0.22 6.46
CA LEU A 90 0.13 0.82 7.47
C LEU A 90 0.22 2.15 6.75
N ILE A 91 -0.89 2.88 6.72
CA ILE A 91 -1.02 4.09 5.89
C ILE A 91 -1.35 5.28 6.79
N SER A 92 -0.64 6.38 6.60
CA SER A 92 -0.92 7.63 7.30
C SER A 92 -1.14 8.74 6.28
N TRP A 93 -1.97 9.72 6.65
CA TRP A 93 -2.22 10.88 5.78
C TRP A 93 -2.25 12.16 6.59
N ASN A 94 -2.06 13.27 5.89
CA ASN A 94 -2.01 14.59 6.52
C ASN A 94 -3.35 15.31 6.43
N GLU A 95 -3.41 16.53 6.94
CA GLU A 95 -4.64 17.34 6.95
C GLU A 95 -5.12 17.75 5.55
N LYS A 96 -4.27 17.60 4.53
CA LYS A 96 -4.66 17.83 3.13
C LYS A 96 -5.21 16.57 2.48
N ASN A 97 -5.40 15.51 3.26
CA ASN A 97 -5.87 14.22 2.78
C ASN A 97 -4.94 13.59 1.74
N LYS A 98 -3.63 13.80 1.92
CA LYS A 98 -2.61 13.16 1.10
C LYS A 98 -1.86 12.14 1.94
N ILE A 99 -1.60 10.98 1.37
CA ILE A 99 -0.84 9.94 2.07
C ILE A 99 0.61 10.39 2.21
N ASN A 100 1.09 10.46 3.45
CA ASN A 100 2.45 10.88 3.74
C ASN A 100 3.35 9.77 4.28
N GLU A 101 2.79 8.61 4.57
CA GLU A 101 3.56 7.45 4.96
C GLU A 101 2.83 6.18 4.55
N PHE A 102 3.57 5.25 3.97
CA PHE A 102 3.03 3.96 3.53
C PHE A 102 4.04 2.88 3.87
N LYS A 103 3.69 1.98 4.78
CA LYS A 103 4.58 0.90 5.22
C LYS A 103 3.92 -0.44 4.96
N VAL A 104 4.68 -1.38 4.41
CA VAL A 104 4.18 -2.72 4.12
C VAL A 104 4.96 -3.74 4.93
N LEU A 105 4.24 -4.58 5.68
CA LEU A 105 4.82 -5.70 6.42
C LEU A 105 4.22 -6.99 5.86
N ILE A 106 5.05 -7.99 5.64
CA ILE A 106 4.64 -9.24 4.98
C ILE A 106 5.22 -10.45 5.72
N ARG A 107 4.43 -11.52 5.79
CA ARG A 107 4.90 -12.83 6.24
C ARG A 107 4.41 -13.90 5.25
N PRO A 108 5.06 -15.06 5.11
CA PRO A 108 6.37 -15.41 5.66
C PRO A 108 7.51 -14.80 4.87
N LEU A 109 8.73 -14.91 5.36
CA LEU A 109 9.90 -14.33 4.70
C LEU A 109 10.04 -14.80 3.25
N LYS A 110 9.77 -16.07 2.98
CA LYS A 110 9.85 -16.64 1.62
C LYS A 110 8.80 -16.06 0.67
N GLY A 111 7.83 -15.30 1.17
CA GLY A 111 6.84 -14.62 0.35
C GLY A 111 7.32 -13.28 -0.20
N VAL A 112 8.51 -12.87 0.18
CA VAL A 112 9.05 -11.56 -0.19
C VAL A 112 9.87 -11.62 -1.49
#